data_217bcb08bf82e78baff5609483b83486
#
_entry.id   217bcb08bf82e78baff5609483b83486
#
_cell.length_a   1.000
_cell.length_b   1.000
_cell.length_c   1.000
_cell.angle_alpha   90.00
_cell.angle_beta   90.00
_cell.angle_gamma   90.00
#
_symmetry.space_group_name_H-M   'P 1'
#
loop_
_entity.id
_entity.type
_entity.pdbx_description
1 polymer ?
#
loop_
_entity_poly.entity_id
_entity_poly.type
_entity_poly.pdbx_seq_one_letter_code
_entity_poly.pdbx_strand_id
1 'polypeptide(L)'
;IVRLGEGLSQSGRLADGAMDRAMAALRICAEKIKRRRTLRVKAIATQACRSASNGAEFVERVAKETGIRLQVISPREEAQLSVAGCLNLFDRDSLAALVIDVGGGSTELSWVDLTDNALDVRARDFVPSALPIRAWISLPVGVVSLAERFPERPDQGEAWFRSMVEDVKVRITAFTHADPMRPIFDSGQAHLVGTSGAITGIAGLHLGLR
;
A
#
# COMPACT_ATOMS: atom_id res chain seq x y z
N ILE A 1 -8.51 8.06 -9.05
CA ILE A 1 -8.12 6.63 -8.91
C ILE A 1 -8.09 6.03 -10.30
N VAL A 2 -6.94 5.43 -10.71
CA VAL A 2 -6.74 4.90 -12.08
C VAL A 2 -6.97 3.39 -12.20
N ARG A 3 -6.99 2.66 -11.07
CA ARG A 3 -7.18 1.19 -11.01
C ARG A 3 -6.28 0.44 -12.01
N LEU A 4 -4.98 0.72 -12.00
CA LEU A 4 -4.03 0.14 -12.96
C LEU A 4 -4.02 -1.40 -12.94
N GLY A 5 -4.26 -2.02 -11.78
CA GLY A 5 -4.35 -3.46 -11.62
C GLY A 5 -5.71 -4.10 -11.95
N GLU A 6 -6.65 -3.37 -12.54
CA GLU A 6 -7.95 -3.89 -12.94
C GLU A 6 -7.80 -5.04 -13.95
N GLY A 7 -8.44 -6.18 -13.67
CA GLY A 7 -8.37 -7.39 -14.50
C GLY A 7 -7.05 -8.16 -14.45
N LEU A 8 -6.05 -7.67 -13.71
CA LEU A 8 -4.72 -8.27 -13.64
C LEU A 8 -4.75 -9.69 -13.05
N SER A 9 -5.57 -9.91 -12.02
CA SER A 9 -5.69 -11.22 -11.35
C SER A 9 -6.18 -12.33 -12.29
N GLN A 10 -6.94 -11.98 -13.32
CA GLN A 10 -7.52 -12.91 -14.31
C GLN A 10 -6.63 -13.06 -15.54
N SER A 11 -6.10 -11.94 -16.05
CA SER A 11 -5.39 -11.89 -17.34
C SER A 11 -3.86 -12.03 -17.22
N GLY A 12 -3.29 -11.77 -16.06
CA GLY A 12 -1.85 -11.64 -15.86
C GLY A 12 -1.22 -10.42 -16.57
N ARG A 13 -2.05 -9.49 -17.09
CA ARG A 13 -1.63 -8.33 -17.87
C ARG A 13 -2.36 -7.06 -17.42
N LEU A 14 -1.71 -5.91 -17.57
CA LEU A 14 -2.38 -4.61 -17.44
C LEU A 14 -3.32 -4.43 -18.64
N ALA A 15 -4.57 -4.08 -18.37
CA ALA A 15 -5.56 -3.79 -19.40
C ALA A 15 -5.24 -2.45 -20.10
N ASP A 16 -5.44 -2.37 -21.41
CA ASP A 16 -5.14 -1.16 -22.21
C ASP A 16 -5.86 0.07 -21.65
N GLY A 17 -7.16 -0.03 -21.35
CA GLY A 17 -7.93 1.06 -20.77
C GLY A 17 -7.40 1.52 -19.39
N ALA A 18 -6.86 0.61 -18.56
CA ALA A 18 -6.24 0.95 -17.28
C ALA A 18 -4.90 1.67 -17.48
N MET A 19 -4.09 1.20 -18.44
CA MET A 19 -2.85 1.87 -18.84
C MET A 19 -3.11 3.27 -19.37
N ASP A 20 -4.13 3.46 -20.20
CA ASP A 20 -4.46 4.79 -20.76
C ASP A 20 -4.95 5.77 -19.69
N ARG A 21 -5.76 5.32 -18.73
CA ARG A 21 -6.12 6.14 -17.56
C ARG A 21 -4.91 6.54 -16.74
N ALA A 22 -3.98 5.61 -16.51
CA ALA A 22 -2.75 5.88 -15.77
C ALA A 22 -1.85 6.85 -16.55
N MET A 23 -1.71 6.68 -17.86
CA MET A 23 -0.95 7.59 -18.74
C MET A 23 -1.51 9.02 -18.71
N ALA A 24 -2.84 9.17 -18.77
CA ALA A 24 -3.47 10.48 -18.66
C ALA A 24 -3.13 11.18 -17.34
N ALA A 25 -3.19 10.45 -16.21
CA ALA A 25 -2.82 10.98 -14.91
C ALA A 25 -1.32 11.34 -14.81
N LEU A 26 -0.44 10.48 -15.36
CA LEU A 26 1.01 10.69 -15.35
C LEU A 26 1.43 11.89 -16.20
N ARG A 27 0.76 12.15 -17.34
CA ARG A 27 1.00 13.37 -18.14
C ARG A 27 0.70 14.63 -17.32
N ILE A 28 -0.41 14.63 -16.56
CA ILE A 28 -0.72 15.76 -15.65
C ILE A 28 0.36 15.92 -14.58
N CYS A 29 0.86 14.81 -14.03
CA CYS A 29 1.97 14.86 -13.07
C CYS A 29 3.24 15.44 -13.70
N ALA A 30 3.61 15.01 -14.90
CA ALA A 30 4.78 15.50 -15.63
C ALA A 30 4.72 17.02 -15.85
N GLU A 31 3.57 17.53 -16.29
CA GLU A 31 3.36 18.96 -16.46
C GLU A 31 3.47 19.74 -15.14
N LYS A 32 2.95 19.19 -14.04
CA LYS A 32 3.09 19.80 -12.71
C LYS A 32 4.55 19.82 -12.24
N ILE A 33 5.31 18.74 -12.44
CA ILE A 33 6.73 18.62 -12.12
C ILE A 33 7.52 19.69 -12.88
N LYS A 34 7.31 19.77 -14.20
CA LYS A 34 7.96 20.77 -15.07
C LYS A 34 7.64 22.20 -14.64
N ARG A 35 6.35 22.51 -14.44
CA ARG A 35 5.91 23.86 -14.06
C ARG A 35 6.48 24.30 -12.70
N ARG A 36 6.60 23.35 -11.74
CA ARG A 36 7.14 23.63 -10.40
C ARG A 36 8.67 23.62 -10.34
N ARG A 37 9.34 23.33 -11.45
CA ARG A 37 10.81 23.21 -11.53
C ARG A 37 11.37 22.30 -10.43
N THR A 38 10.71 21.15 -10.22
CA THR A 38 11.07 20.21 -9.16
C THR A 38 12.48 19.67 -9.41
N LEU A 39 13.38 19.80 -8.42
CA LEU A 39 14.79 19.41 -8.56
C LEU A 39 14.99 17.89 -8.47
N ARG A 40 14.16 17.20 -7.69
CA ARG A 40 14.26 15.74 -7.51
C ARG A 40 12.86 15.13 -7.56
N VAL A 41 12.73 14.05 -8.30
CA VAL A 41 11.49 13.26 -8.40
C VAL A 41 11.87 11.80 -8.18
N LYS A 42 11.19 11.14 -7.25
CA LYS A 42 11.20 9.69 -7.13
C LYS A 42 9.80 9.20 -7.47
N ALA A 43 9.69 8.45 -8.55
CA ALA A 43 8.45 7.85 -9.00
C ALA A 43 8.55 6.33 -8.87
N ILE A 44 7.62 5.72 -8.15
CA ILE A 44 7.61 4.28 -7.88
C ILE A 44 6.38 3.63 -8.51
N ALA A 45 6.54 2.37 -8.89
CA ALA A 45 5.46 1.49 -9.31
C ALA A 45 5.51 0.23 -8.44
N THR A 46 4.37 -0.29 -8.06
CA THR A 46 4.25 -1.36 -7.08
C THR A 46 3.63 -2.63 -7.70
N GLN A 47 2.79 -3.33 -6.97
CA GLN A 47 2.27 -4.66 -7.28
C GLN A 47 1.73 -4.79 -8.72
N ALA A 48 0.95 -3.84 -9.24
CA ALA A 48 0.36 -3.96 -10.57
C ALA A 48 1.43 -4.06 -11.68
N CYS A 49 2.44 -3.17 -11.68
CA CYS A 49 3.54 -3.23 -12.65
C CYS A 49 4.48 -4.41 -12.41
N ARG A 50 4.67 -4.79 -11.15
CA ARG A 50 5.56 -5.90 -10.76
C ARG A 50 5.02 -7.25 -11.21
N SER A 51 3.68 -7.45 -11.13
CA SER A 51 3.03 -8.74 -11.40
C SER A 51 2.58 -8.92 -12.84
N ALA A 52 2.42 -7.83 -13.59
CA ALA A 52 1.93 -7.90 -14.96
C ALA A 52 3.02 -8.30 -15.95
N SER A 53 2.71 -9.21 -16.87
CA SER A 53 3.63 -9.63 -17.94
C SER A 53 4.01 -8.49 -18.90
N ASN A 54 3.16 -7.46 -19.05
CA ASN A 54 3.43 -6.24 -19.81
C ASN A 54 3.79 -5.03 -18.93
N GLY A 55 4.14 -5.26 -17.66
CA GLY A 55 4.48 -4.18 -16.73
C GLY A 55 5.72 -3.39 -17.15
N ALA A 56 6.76 -4.07 -17.67
CA ALA A 56 7.97 -3.43 -18.18
C ALA A 56 7.67 -2.53 -19.40
N GLU A 57 6.85 -3.00 -20.35
CA GLU A 57 6.43 -2.22 -21.52
C GLU A 57 5.70 -0.94 -21.09
N PHE A 58 4.83 -1.04 -20.07
CA PHE A 58 4.14 0.12 -19.54
C PHE A 58 5.10 1.12 -18.91
N VAL A 59 6.08 0.67 -18.11
CA VAL A 59 7.11 1.52 -17.50
C VAL A 59 7.93 2.26 -18.56
N GLU A 60 8.32 1.58 -19.63
CA GLU A 60 9.03 2.18 -20.77
C GLU A 60 8.16 3.21 -21.50
N ARG A 61 6.89 2.90 -21.73
CA ARG A 61 5.92 3.82 -22.34
C ARG A 61 5.79 5.10 -21.51
N VAL A 62 5.70 4.98 -20.17
CA VAL A 62 5.64 6.13 -19.24
C VAL A 62 6.88 7.01 -19.41
N ALA A 63 8.07 6.41 -19.37
CA ALA A 63 9.32 7.15 -19.50
C ALA A 63 9.42 7.89 -20.84
N LYS A 64 9.05 7.22 -21.93
CA LYS A 64 9.07 7.78 -23.30
C LYS A 64 8.10 8.94 -23.48
N GLU A 65 6.86 8.80 -22.99
CA GLU A 65 5.81 9.78 -23.25
C GLU A 65 5.76 10.93 -22.23
N THR A 66 6.25 10.73 -21.01
CA THR A 66 6.12 11.72 -19.93
C THR A 66 7.44 12.21 -19.37
N GLY A 67 8.54 11.52 -19.66
CA GLY A 67 9.85 11.77 -19.03
C GLY A 67 9.93 11.28 -17.57
N ILE A 68 8.86 10.76 -16.99
CA ILE A 68 8.85 10.19 -15.63
C ILE A 68 9.44 8.78 -15.68
N ARG A 69 10.52 8.56 -14.92
CA ARG A 69 11.13 7.24 -14.80
C ARG A 69 10.56 6.51 -13.58
N LEU A 70 9.67 5.54 -13.85
CA LEU A 70 9.11 4.69 -12.81
C LEU A 70 10.15 3.64 -12.38
N GLN A 71 10.36 3.50 -11.08
CA GLN A 71 11.09 2.40 -10.48
C GLN A 71 10.08 1.38 -9.95
N VAL A 72 10.11 0.16 -10.46
CA VAL A 72 9.32 -0.94 -9.88
C VAL A 72 10.03 -1.41 -8.62
N ILE A 73 9.36 -1.27 -7.47
CA ILE A 73 9.92 -1.62 -6.16
C ILE A 73 9.44 -2.98 -5.68
N SER A 74 10.24 -3.60 -4.79
CA SER A 74 9.88 -4.86 -4.14
C SER A 74 8.77 -4.65 -3.08
N PRO A 75 8.04 -5.73 -2.67
CA PRO A 75 7.07 -5.63 -1.58
C PRO A 75 7.70 -5.17 -0.26
N ARG A 76 8.97 -5.52 -0.01
CA ARG A 76 9.71 -5.07 1.17
C ARG A 76 9.96 -3.57 1.15
N GLU A 77 10.41 -3.03 0.01
CA GLU A 77 10.60 -1.58 -0.16
C GLU A 77 9.27 -0.82 -0.03
N GLU A 78 8.18 -1.41 -0.56
CA GLU A 78 6.82 -0.84 -0.44
C GLU A 78 6.41 -0.74 1.03
N ALA A 79 6.56 -1.82 1.82
CA ALA A 79 6.30 -1.84 3.26
C ALA A 79 7.17 -0.82 4.03
N GLN A 80 8.47 -0.73 3.71
CA GLN A 80 9.38 0.24 4.32
C GLN A 80 8.97 1.69 4.03
N LEU A 81 8.56 1.99 2.81
CA LEU A 81 8.12 3.34 2.44
C LEU A 81 6.78 3.69 3.08
N SER A 82 5.87 2.72 3.23
CA SER A 82 4.61 2.89 3.94
C SER A 82 4.85 3.24 5.41
N VAL A 83 5.70 2.47 6.12
CA VAL A 83 6.09 2.77 7.50
C VAL A 83 6.77 4.14 7.59
N ALA A 84 7.70 4.47 6.68
CA ALA A 84 8.36 5.77 6.63
C ALA A 84 7.38 6.94 6.51
N GLY A 85 6.31 6.77 5.72
CA GLY A 85 5.25 7.76 5.57
C GLY A 85 4.40 7.95 6.82
N CYS A 86 4.39 6.97 7.73
CA CYS A 86 3.59 6.96 8.95
C CYS A 86 4.35 7.41 10.22
N LEU A 87 5.64 7.69 10.15
CA LEU A 87 6.49 7.97 11.33
C LEU A 87 5.95 9.09 12.23
N ASN A 88 5.34 10.13 11.65
CA ASN A 88 4.76 11.24 12.40
C ASN A 88 3.41 10.92 13.07
N LEU A 89 2.86 9.73 12.78
CA LEU A 89 1.59 9.25 13.31
C LEU A 89 1.78 8.29 14.49
N PHE A 90 3.02 7.91 14.79
CA PHE A 90 3.30 7.01 15.88
C PHE A 90 3.10 7.71 17.22
N ASP A 91 2.36 7.02 18.09
CA ASP A 91 2.22 7.42 19.48
C ASP A 91 3.53 7.12 20.23
N ARG A 92 4.08 8.15 20.88
CA ARG A 92 5.37 8.07 21.57
C ARG A 92 5.32 7.27 22.89
N ASP A 93 4.12 7.08 23.44
CA ASP A 93 3.90 6.35 24.68
C ASP A 93 3.67 4.85 24.41
N SER A 94 3.54 4.46 23.14
CA SER A 94 3.41 3.06 22.74
C SER A 94 4.77 2.40 22.52
N LEU A 95 4.85 1.10 22.84
CA LEU A 95 6.05 0.27 22.63
C LEU A 95 6.14 -0.30 21.21
N ALA A 96 5.00 -0.39 20.50
CA ALA A 96 4.95 -0.90 19.14
C ALA A 96 3.80 -0.27 18.32
N ALA A 97 3.94 -0.31 17.02
CA ALA A 97 2.87 0.04 16.08
C ALA A 97 2.69 -1.07 15.03
N LEU A 98 1.45 -1.38 14.69
CA LEU A 98 1.13 -2.16 13.50
C LEU A 98 0.68 -1.19 12.39
N VAL A 99 1.48 -1.06 11.35
CA VAL A 99 1.14 -0.28 10.15
C VAL A 99 0.42 -1.18 9.16
N ILE A 100 -0.74 -0.73 8.71
CA ILE A 100 -1.61 -1.41 7.75
C ILE A 100 -1.76 -0.54 6.51
N ASP A 101 -1.24 -0.99 5.39
CA ASP A 101 -1.39 -0.32 4.08
C ASP A 101 -2.30 -1.15 3.17
N VAL A 102 -3.50 -0.67 2.90
CA VAL A 102 -4.46 -1.38 2.05
C VAL A 102 -4.46 -0.77 0.66
N GLY A 103 -3.68 -1.39 -0.22
CA GLY A 103 -3.56 -1.01 -1.62
C GLY A 103 -4.67 -1.58 -2.51
N GLY A 104 -4.52 -1.40 -3.82
CA GLY A 104 -5.46 -1.95 -4.81
C GLY A 104 -5.33 -3.45 -5.00
N GLY A 105 -4.13 -3.98 -5.04
CA GLY A 105 -3.83 -5.39 -5.32
C GLY A 105 -3.17 -6.14 -4.16
N SER A 106 -2.55 -5.44 -3.22
CA SER A 106 -1.90 -6.00 -2.04
C SER A 106 -2.25 -5.24 -0.77
N THR A 107 -1.98 -5.86 0.36
CA THR A 107 -2.05 -5.25 1.69
C THR A 107 -0.76 -5.58 2.43
N GLU A 108 -0.07 -4.55 2.88
CA GLU A 108 1.14 -4.67 3.67
C GLU A 108 0.81 -4.50 5.16
N LEU A 109 1.31 -5.45 5.97
CA LEU A 109 1.27 -5.39 7.43
C LEU A 109 2.70 -5.32 7.95
N SER A 110 3.01 -4.34 8.78
CA SER A 110 4.36 -4.13 9.32
C SER A 110 4.32 -3.84 10.82
N TRP A 111 4.94 -4.70 11.62
CA TRP A 111 5.19 -4.44 13.03
C TRP A 111 6.46 -3.61 13.21
N VAL A 112 6.30 -2.46 13.84
CA VAL A 112 7.36 -1.50 14.13
C VAL A 112 7.60 -1.48 15.64
N ASP A 113 8.85 -1.67 16.03
CA ASP A 113 9.29 -1.55 17.41
C ASP A 113 9.55 -0.06 17.73
N LEU A 114 8.91 0.45 18.77
CA LEU A 114 9.03 1.85 19.20
C LEU A 114 9.80 1.99 20.53
N THR A 115 10.32 0.89 21.07
CA THR A 115 11.00 0.87 22.38
C THR A 115 12.31 1.65 22.38
N ASP A 116 13.02 1.68 21.24
CA ASP A 116 14.21 2.50 21.08
C ASP A 116 13.84 3.89 20.58
N ASN A 117 14.26 4.94 21.29
CA ASN A 117 14.16 6.35 20.85
C ASN A 117 14.90 6.65 19.53
N ALA A 118 15.36 5.61 18.83
CA ALA A 118 16.10 5.67 17.56
C ALA A 118 15.30 6.16 16.35
N LEU A 119 13.99 6.37 16.50
CA LEU A 119 13.16 6.98 15.46
C LEU A 119 13.27 8.51 15.45
N ASP A 120 14.50 9.05 15.45
CA ASP A 120 14.68 10.48 15.16
C ASP A 120 14.44 10.74 13.66
N VAL A 121 13.17 10.91 13.33
CA VAL A 121 12.65 11.21 11.99
C VAL A 121 13.23 12.51 11.42
N ARG A 122 13.85 13.34 12.25
CA ARG A 122 14.44 14.62 11.88
C ARG A 122 15.89 14.50 11.41
N ALA A 123 16.47 13.31 11.52
CA ALA A 123 17.81 13.09 11.01
C ALA A 123 17.84 13.32 9.50
N ARG A 124 18.75 14.20 9.05
CA ARG A 124 18.94 14.54 7.63
C ARG A 124 19.28 13.33 6.76
N ASP A 125 19.74 12.25 7.38
CA ASP A 125 20.22 11.01 6.76
C ASP A 125 19.27 9.83 7.00
N PHE A 126 17.97 10.09 7.14
CA PHE A 126 16.99 9.04 7.34
C PHE A 126 16.98 8.05 6.16
N VAL A 127 17.28 6.78 6.47
CA VAL A 127 17.30 5.68 5.50
C VAL A 127 16.13 4.74 5.82
N PRO A 128 15.15 4.57 4.90
CA PRO A 128 14.00 3.69 5.12
C PRO A 128 14.35 2.24 5.50
N SER A 129 15.51 1.74 5.05
CA SER A 129 15.99 0.40 5.38
C SER A 129 16.46 0.25 6.84
N ALA A 130 16.66 1.36 7.57
CA ALA A 130 17.05 1.36 8.99
C ALA A 130 15.83 1.41 9.94
N LEU A 131 14.59 1.37 9.41
CA LEU A 131 13.41 1.32 10.25
C LEU A 131 13.36 0.05 11.10
N PRO A 132 12.96 0.13 12.38
CA PRO A 132 12.89 -1.01 13.27
C PRO A 132 11.64 -1.87 13.02
N ILE A 133 11.50 -2.35 11.76
CA ILE A 133 10.44 -3.27 11.37
C ILE A 133 10.84 -4.67 11.82
N ARG A 134 10.15 -5.22 12.82
CA ARG A 134 10.41 -6.54 13.39
C ARG A 134 9.80 -7.67 12.60
N ALA A 135 8.60 -7.44 12.06
CA ALA A 135 7.93 -8.40 11.22
C ALA A 135 7.11 -7.67 10.16
N TRP A 136 7.01 -8.24 8.98
CA TRP A 136 6.19 -7.70 7.91
C TRP A 136 5.71 -8.82 7.00
N ILE A 137 4.59 -8.56 6.31
CA ILE A 137 4.06 -9.42 5.25
C ILE A 137 3.38 -8.55 4.20
N SER A 138 3.45 -8.97 2.94
CA SER A 138 2.61 -8.46 1.86
C SER A 138 1.62 -9.54 1.46
N LEU A 139 0.35 -9.30 1.68
CA LEU A 139 -0.75 -10.18 1.33
C LEU A 139 -1.23 -9.85 -0.09
N PRO A 140 -1.42 -10.84 -0.98
CA PRO A 140 -1.91 -10.61 -2.34
C PRO A 140 -3.43 -10.38 -2.33
N VAL A 141 -3.88 -9.42 -1.53
CA VAL A 141 -5.25 -8.98 -1.39
C VAL A 141 -5.30 -7.48 -1.16
N GLY A 142 -6.03 -6.78 -2.00
CA GLY A 142 -6.30 -5.36 -1.90
C GLY A 142 -7.73 -5.08 -2.36
N VAL A 143 -8.17 -3.83 -2.30
CA VAL A 143 -9.58 -3.49 -2.56
C VAL A 143 -10.02 -3.84 -3.99
N VAL A 144 -9.15 -3.73 -4.99
CA VAL A 144 -9.49 -4.08 -6.39
C VAL A 144 -9.52 -5.58 -6.56
N SER A 145 -8.46 -6.29 -6.14
CA SER A 145 -8.37 -7.74 -6.30
C SER A 145 -9.42 -8.49 -5.47
N LEU A 146 -9.82 -7.96 -4.32
CA LEU A 146 -10.90 -8.54 -3.51
C LEU A 146 -12.26 -8.36 -4.20
N ALA A 147 -12.55 -7.14 -4.71
CA ALA A 147 -13.79 -6.88 -5.42
C ALA A 147 -13.92 -7.70 -6.71
N GLU A 148 -12.82 -7.97 -7.41
CA GLU A 148 -12.82 -8.82 -8.61
C GLU A 148 -13.08 -10.30 -8.28
N ARG A 149 -12.54 -10.81 -7.15
CA ARG A 149 -12.77 -12.19 -6.73
C ARG A 149 -14.17 -12.44 -6.16
N PHE A 150 -14.73 -11.42 -5.53
CA PHE A 150 -16.05 -11.45 -4.92
C PHE A 150 -16.93 -10.35 -5.54
N PRO A 151 -17.35 -10.50 -6.80
CA PRO A 151 -18.21 -9.51 -7.44
C PRO A 151 -19.53 -9.42 -6.67
N GLU A 152 -19.93 -8.19 -6.35
CA GLU A 152 -21.18 -7.94 -5.61
C GLU A 152 -22.40 -8.45 -6.41
N ARG A 153 -23.25 -9.19 -5.72
CA ARG A 153 -24.50 -9.71 -6.26
C ARG A 153 -25.64 -9.27 -5.36
N PRO A 154 -26.71 -8.68 -5.90
CA PRO A 154 -27.83 -8.14 -5.10
C PRO A 154 -28.52 -9.16 -4.19
N ASP A 155 -28.43 -10.45 -4.54
CA ASP A 155 -29.09 -11.58 -3.84
C ASP A 155 -28.26 -12.18 -2.70
N GLN A 156 -26.99 -11.81 -2.53
CA GLN A 156 -26.08 -12.50 -1.59
C GLN A 156 -25.87 -11.76 -0.26
N GLY A 157 -26.12 -10.47 -0.19
CA GLY A 157 -26.11 -9.68 1.04
C GLY A 157 -24.95 -9.99 2.01
N GLU A 158 -25.30 -10.35 3.23
CA GLU A 158 -24.32 -10.62 4.31
C GLU A 158 -23.41 -11.83 4.03
N ALA A 159 -23.89 -12.85 3.31
CA ALA A 159 -23.09 -14.04 2.98
C ALA A 159 -21.91 -13.69 2.07
N TRP A 160 -22.11 -12.80 1.12
CA TRP A 160 -21.06 -12.27 0.25
C TRP A 160 -19.97 -11.53 1.06
N PHE A 161 -20.38 -10.64 1.97
CA PHE A 161 -19.45 -9.95 2.85
C PHE A 161 -18.66 -10.90 3.74
N ARG A 162 -19.31 -11.89 4.36
CA ARG A 162 -18.65 -12.91 5.17
C ARG A 162 -17.61 -13.70 4.40
N SER A 163 -17.89 -14.04 3.14
CA SER A 163 -16.93 -14.75 2.28
C SER A 163 -15.64 -13.95 2.06
N MET A 164 -15.75 -12.65 1.86
CA MET A 164 -14.58 -11.76 1.77
C MET A 164 -13.79 -11.71 3.10
N VAL A 165 -14.49 -11.60 4.22
CA VAL A 165 -13.87 -11.58 5.56
C VAL A 165 -13.09 -12.86 5.81
N GLU A 166 -13.66 -14.02 5.50
CA GLU A 166 -12.99 -15.31 5.70
C GLU A 166 -11.78 -15.49 4.76
N ASP A 167 -11.85 -15.06 3.50
CA ASP A 167 -10.69 -15.08 2.60
C ASP A 167 -9.54 -14.22 3.14
N VAL A 168 -9.84 -13.05 3.68
CA VAL A 168 -8.82 -12.17 4.29
C VAL A 168 -8.27 -12.78 5.57
N LYS A 169 -9.10 -13.33 6.45
CA LYS A 169 -8.66 -14.00 7.69
C LYS A 169 -7.68 -15.14 7.40
N VAL A 170 -8.00 -16.03 6.45
CA VAL A 170 -7.11 -17.12 6.06
C VAL A 170 -5.75 -16.60 5.61
N ARG A 171 -5.70 -15.48 4.90
CA ARG A 171 -4.43 -14.88 4.45
C ARG A 171 -3.65 -14.26 5.58
N ILE A 172 -4.32 -13.61 6.54
CA ILE A 172 -3.67 -13.01 7.71
C ILE A 172 -3.02 -14.07 8.59
N THR A 173 -3.59 -15.29 8.68
CA THR A 173 -2.98 -16.39 9.47
C THR A 173 -1.57 -16.76 9.00
N ALA A 174 -1.18 -16.41 7.78
CA ALA A 174 0.19 -16.58 7.30
C ALA A 174 1.20 -15.63 7.97
N PHE A 175 0.73 -14.61 8.71
CA PHE A 175 1.60 -13.65 9.40
C PHE A 175 2.05 -14.14 10.78
N THR A 176 2.64 -15.34 10.84
CA THR A 176 3.11 -15.98 12.09
C THR A 176 4.30 -15.28 12.73
N HIS A 177 5.10 -14.56 11.94
CA HIS A 177 6.25 -13.79 12.46
C HIS A 177 5.84 -12.60 13.35
N ALA A 178 4.55 -12.30 13.44
CA ALA A 178 4.00 -11.27 14.34
C ALA A 178 3.74 -11.79 15.77
N ASP A 179 3.76 -13.10 15.99
CA ASP A 179 3.43 -13.71 17.29
C ASP A 179 4.25 -13.14 18.47
N PRO A 180 5.57 -12.84 18.34
CA PRO A 180 6.34 -12.22 19.40
C PRO A 180 5.83 -10.83 19.81
N MET A 181 5.06 -10.15 18.97
CA MET A 181 4.52 -8.81 19.24
C MET A 181 3.18 -8.85 19.98
N ARG A 182 2.55 -10.03 20.03
CA ARG A 182 1.22 -10.22 20.62
C ARG A 182 1.12 -9.77 22.08
N PRO A 183 2.09 -10.08 22.99
CA PRO A 183 2.02 -9.62 24.36
C PRO A 183 2.00 -8.09 24.51
N ILE A 184 2.69 -7.37 23.62
CA ILE A 184 2.68 -5.89 23.61
C ILE A 184 1.31 -5.38 23.20
N PHE A 185 0.68 -6.02 22.22
CA PHE A 185 -0.67 -5.67 21.78
C PHE A 185 -1.69 -5.95 22.89
N ASP A 186 -1.63 -7.14 23.50
CA ASP A 186 -2.56 -7.58 24.55
C ASP A 186 -2.44 -6.72 25.82
N SER A 187 -1.28 -6.12 26.09
CA SER A 187 -1.06 -5.18 27.21
C SER A 187 -1.58 -3.76 26.94
N GLY A 188 -2.11 -3.48 25.73
CA GLY A 188 -2.54 -2.15 25.32
C GLY A 188 -1.40 -1.16 25.02
N GLN A 189 -0.16 -1.63 24.92
CA GLN A 189 1.02 -0.81 24.66
C GLN A 189 1.40 -0.76 23.17
N ALA A 190 0.51 -1.20 22.30
CA ALA A 190 0.64 -1.08 20.85
C ALA A 190 -0.57 -0.36 20.26
N HIS A 191 -0.36 0.33 19.14
CA HIS A 191 -1.44 0.97 18.40
C HIS A 191 -1.44 0.58 16.90
N LEU A 192 -2.57 0.82 16.25
CA LEU A 192 -2.74 0.60 14.81
C LEU A 192 -2.59 1.93 14.06
N VAL A 193 -1.84 1.89 12.96
CA VAL A 193 -1.74 3.01 12.03
C VAL A 193 -2.16 2.51 10.64
N GLY A 194 -3.27 3.02 10.15
CA GLY A 194 -3.76 2.68 8.82
C GLY A 194 -3.41 3.76 7.81
N THR A 195 -3.03 3.34 6.60
CA THR A 195 -2.71 4.25 5.50
C THR A 195 -3.39 3.81 4.20
N SER A 196 -3.21 4.62 3.15
CA SER A 196 -3.81 4.40 1.83
C SER A 196 -5.28 4.82 1.72
N GLY A 197 -5.79 4.84 0.48
CA GLY A 197 -7.11 5.38 0.15
C GLY A 197 -8.28 4.64 0.79
N ALA A 198 -8.17 3.33 1.01
CA ALA A 198 -9.21 2.53 1.64
C ALA A 198 -9.40 2.95 3.11
N ILE A 199 -8.30 3.01 3.86
CA ILE A 199 -8.33 3.39 5.29
C ILE A 199 -8.78 4.83 5.48
N THR A 200 -8.22 5.76 4.69
CA THR A 200 -8.61 7.17 4.77
C THR A 200 -10.07 7.40 4.36
N GLY A 201 -10.58 6.60 3.41
CA GLY A 201 -12.00 6.61 3.03
C GLY A 201 -12.91 6.14 4.18
N ILE A 202 -12.56 5.06 4.87
CA ILE A 202 -13.29 4.58 6.05
C ILE A 202 -13.25 5.62 7.17
N ALA A 203 -12.10 6.21 7.46
CA ALA A 203 -11.95 7.28 8.44
C ALA A 203 -12.82 8.49 8.08
N GLY A 204 -12.85 8.89 6.80
CA GLY A 204 -13.68 9.97 6.30
C GLY A 204 -15.18 9.71 6.54
N LEU A 205 -15.64 8.49 6.22
CA LEU A 205 -17.02 8.07 6.47
C LEU A 205 -17.36 8.08 7.98
N HIS A 206 -16.46 7.56 8.81
CA HIS A 206 -16.64 7.53 10.27
C HIS A 206 -16.74 8.93 10.87
N LEU A 207 -15.94 9.86 10.37
CA LEU A 207 -15.91 11.26 10.82
C LEU A 207 -16.98 12.15 10.14
N GLY A 208 -17.79 11.61 9.23
CA GLY A 208 -18.79 12.38 8.48
C GLY A 208 -18.18 13.43 7.54
N LEU A 209 -16.93 13.26 7.13
CA LEU A 209 -16.24 14.15 6.19
C LEU A 209 -16.77 13.92 4.76
N ARG A 210 -16.92 15.01 3.99
CA ARG A 210 -17.37 14.99 2.58
C ARG A 210 -16.19 15.09 1.61
#